data_5fe9c33299c0e9732396a650bafe3221
#
_entry.id   5fe9c33299c0e9732396a650bafe3221
#
_cell.length_a   1.000
_cell.length_b   1.000
_cell.length_c   1.000
_cell.angle_alpha   90.00
_cell.angle_beta   90.00
_cell.angle_gamma   90.00
#
_symmetry.space_group_name_H-M   'P 1'
#
loop_
_entity.id
_entity.type
_entity.pdbx_description
1 polymer ?
#
loop_
_entity_poly.entity_id
_entity_poly.type
_entity_poly.pdbx_seq_one_letter_code
_entity_poly.pdbx_strand_id
1 'polypeptide(L)'
;MKVSIIGGTGNIGEGLARRICIGAKYDVYIGSRDPEKAKVAAQGVVDALKERNINGSACTGGSNADACNADIIILSVPFDKIESTIQSIGLAAFENKIIISLINPMQRFPKDKYFLPDRPAKGSAALAIVEMLPASAKLMTAFNNVASGKWMELDEVLDYTVCVCGTDADAKKIVMDLVSSVSELVALDAGPLELSAVIEGITPLVITLAIRNGLKDVGVYFK
;
A
#
# COMPACT_ATOMS: atom_id res chain seq x y z
N MET A 1 1.63 17.69 1.18
CA MET A 1 0.93 16.74 0.29
C MET A 1 0.04 15.85 1.16
N LYS A 2 -1.09 15.44 0.62
CA LYS A 2 -2.03 14.53 1.28
C LYS A 2 -1.92 13.14 0.67
N VAL A 3 -1.89 12.13 1.50
CA VAL A 3 -1.92 10.70 1.10
C VAL A 3 -3.29 10.12 1.42
N SER A 4 -3.86 9.35 0.52
CA SER A 4 -5.06 8.58 0.81
C SER A 4 -4.86 7.09 0.61
N ILE A 5 -5.68 6.29 1.30
CA ILE A 5 -5.64 4.83 1.20
C ILE A 5 -7.04 4.35 0.86
N ILE A 6 -7.27 3.98 -0.40
CA ILE A 6 -8.51 3.36 -0.86
C ILE A 6 -8.58 1.92 -0.37
N GLY A 7 -9.66 1.55 0.31
CA GLY A 7 -9.76 0.28 1.01
C GLY A 7 -8.96 0.23 2.32
N GLY A 8 -8.71 1.40 2.92
CA GLY A 8 -7.82 1.57 4.07
C GLY A 8 -8.35 1.09 5.42
N THR A 9 -9.53 0.46 5.48
CA THR A 9 -10.14 -0.05 6.73
C THR A 9 -9.69 -1.46 7.13
N GLY A 10 -8.79 -2.09 6.37
CA GLY A 10 -8.17 -3.36 6.72
C GLY A 10 -6.85 -3.16 7.48
N ASN A 11 -6.32 -4.25 8.09
CA ASN A 11 -5.10 -4.21 8.89
C ASN A 11 -3.91 -3.54 8.18
N ILE A 12 -3.71 -3.82 6.88
CA ILE A 12 -2.62 -3.22 6.10
C ILE A 12 -2.87 -1.71 5.93
N GLY A 13 -4.08 -1.32 5.51
CA GLY A 13 -4.40 0.07 5.24
C GLY A 13 -4.38 0.94 6.50
N GLU A 14 -4.98 0.47 7.60
CA GLU A 14 -4.97 1.18 8.87
C GLU A 14 -3.57 1.25 9.47
N GLY A 15 -2.82 0.13 9.46
CA GLY A 15 -1.45 0.11 9.98
C GLY A 15 -0.52 1.02 9.18
N LEU A 16 -0.63 1.03 7.85
CA LEU A 16 0.12 1.95 6.99
C LEU A 16 -0.26 3.42 7.29
N ALA A 17 -1.55 3.72 7.50
CA ALA A 17 -2.00 5.04 7.90
C ALA A 17 -1.34 5.49 9.22
N ARG A 18 -1.30 4.62 10.23
CA ARG A 18 -0.63 4.88 11.52
C ARG A 18 0.85 5.23 11.32
N ARG A 19 1.57 4.42 10.55
CA ARG A 19 3.00 4.60 10.29
C ARG A 19 3.30 5.88 9.52
N ILE A 20 2.50 6.22 8.51
CA ILE A 20 2.65 7.49 7.77
C ILE A 20 2.37 8.68 8.69
N CYS A 21 1.34 8.61 9.54
CA CYS A 21 1.01 9.68 10.48
C CYS A 21 2.11 9.90 11.53
N ILE A 22 2.78 8.84 12.00
CA ILE A 22 3.92 8.95 12.93
C ILE A 22 5.05 9.78 12.30
N GLY A 23 5.32 9.61 11.00
CA GLY A 23 6.32 10.40 10.27
C GLY A 23 6.01 11.90 10.17
N ALA A 24 4.80 12.32 10.51
CA ALA A 24 4.32 13.71 10.58
C ALA A 24 4.55 14.58 9.33
N LYS A 25 4.82 13.94 8.17
CA LYS A 25 5.11 14.61 6.90
C LYS A 25 3.89 14.72 5.98
N TYR A 26 2.94 13.79 6.11
CA TYR A 26 1.78 13.68 5.23
C TYR A 26 0.50 13.50 6.05
N ASP A 27 -0.51 14.31 5.76
CA ASP A 27 -1.87 14.05 6.26
C ASP A 27 -2.45 12.84 5.53
N VAL A 28 -3.17 12.00 6.27
CA VAL A 28 -3.71 10.73 5.75
C VAL A 28 -5.23 10.79 5.68
N TYR A 29 -5.78 10.25 4.58
CA TYR A 29 -7.21 10.04 4.41
C TYR A 29 -7.50 8.55 4.19
N ILE A 30 -8.29 7.94 5.04
CA ILE A 30 -8.75 6.56 4.88
C ILE A 30 -10.03 6.53 4.06
N GLY A 31 -10.00 5.90 2.88
CA GLY A 31 -11.14 5.71 2.02
C GLY A 31 -11.78 4.32 2.20
N SER A 32 -13.10 4.25 2.15
CA SER A 32 -13.87 3.01 2.19
C SER A 32 -15.15 3.10 1.37
N ARG A 33 -15.70 1.95 0.97
CA ARG A 33 -17.06 1.85 0.44
C ARG A 33 -18.13 2.18 1.49
N ASP A 34 -17.77 2.00 2.76
CA ASP A 34 -18.56 2.38 3.93
C ASP A 34 -17.83 3.54 4.63
N PRO A 35 -18.27 4.80 4.44
CA PRO A 35 -17.62 5.97 5.00
C PRO A 35 -17.53 5.97 6.53
N GLU A 36 -18.52 5.37 7.21
CA GLU A 36 -18.53 5.32 8.68
C GLU A 36 -17.42 4.40 9.20
N LYS A 37 -17.18 3.26 8.53
CA LYS A 37 -16.03 2.40 8.87
C LYS A 37 -14.70 3.12 8.66
N ALA A 38 -14.59 3.94 7.63
CA ALA A 38 -13.38 4.73 7.40
C ALA A 38 -13.15 5.78 8.50
N LYS A 39 -14.21 6.45 8.97
CA LYS A 39 -14.13 7.39 10.10
C LYS A 39 -13.68 6.70 11.38
N VAL A 40 -14.24 5.51 11.67
CA VAL A 40 -13.83 4.70 12.82
C VAL A 40 -12.35 4.29 12.73
N ALA A 41 -11.92 3.81 11.57
CA ALA A 41 -10.51 3.45 11.35
C ALA A 41 -9.58 4.67 11.52
N ALA A 42 -9.95 5.83 10.96
CA ALA A 42 -9.18 7.06 11.12
C ALA A 42 -9.11 7.52 12.58
N GLN A 43 -10.21 7.42 13.33
CA GLN A 43 -10.21 7.70 14.77
C GLN A 43 -9.29 6.73 15.52
N GLY A 44 -9.30 5.43 15.17
CA GLY A 44 -8.38 4.44 15.73
C GLY A 44 -6.90 4.75 15.48
N VAL A 45 -6.57 5.36 14.34
CA VAL A 45 -5.22 5.89 14.08
C VAL A 45 -4.88 7.01 15.05
N VAL A 46 -5.76 8.01 15.18
CA VAL A 46 -5.56 9.17 16.06
C VAL A 46 -5.40 8.73 17.53
N ASP A 47 -6.24 7.80 17.98
CA ASP A 47 -6.22 7.32 19.35
C ASP A 47 -4.93 6.53 19.64
N ALA A 48 -4.48 5.67 18.71
CA ALA A 48 -3.24 4.92 18.87
C ALA A 48 -1.99 5.82 18.97
N LEU A 49 -1.97 6.96 18.27
CA LEU A 49 -0.90 7.95 18.38
C LEU A 49 -0.97 8.70 19.73
N LYS A 50 -2.17 9.09 20.16
CA LYS A 50 -2.38 9.77 21.45
C LYS A 50 -1.96 8.90 22.63
N GLU A 51 -2.35 7.62 22.64
CA GLU A 51 -1.96 6.65 23.68
C GLU A 51 -0.44 6.55 23.86
N ARG A 52 0.32 6.78 22.78
CA ARG A 52 1.78 6.76 22.77
C ARG A 52 2.43 8.14 22.93
N ASN A 53 1.62 9.18 23.14
CA ASN A 53 2.09 10.58 23.17
C ASN A 53 2.85 10.99 21.90
N ILE A 54 2.48 10.45 20.73
CA ILE A 54 3.09 10.77 19.45
C ILE A 54 2.32 11.94 18.82
N ASN A 55 3.04 13.01 18.52
CA ASN A 55 2.50 14.16 17.79
C ASN A 55 2.62 13.91 16.28
N GLY A 56 1.70 13.13 15.73
CA GLY A 56 1.66 12.78 14.32
C GLY A 56 0.85 13.75 13.46
N SER A 57 0.81 13.51 12.15
CA SER A 57 -0.04 14.26 11.22
C SER A 57 -1.52 13.87 11.34
N ALA A 58 -2.40 14.66 10.71
CA ALA A 58 -3.84 14.43 10.74
C ALA A 58 -4.23 13.13 10.01
N CYS A 59 -5.19 12.40 10.59
CA CYS A 59 -5.85 11.28 9.95
C CYS A 59 -7.36 11.50 9.94
N THR A 60 -7.97 11.40 8.75
CA THR A 60 -9.41 11.52 8.55
C THR A 60 -9.92 10.37 7.69
N GLY A 61 -11.23 10.14 7.66
CA GLY A 61 -11.80 9.04 6.88
C GLY A 61 -13.15 9.38 6.27
N GLY A 62 -13.52 8.66 5.21
CA GLY A 62 -14.78 8.82 4.51
C GLY A 62 -14.88 7.93 3.27
N SER A 63 -15.53 8.41 2.20
CA SER A 63 -15.73 7.63 0.98
C SER A 63 -14.45 7.44 0.17
N ASN A 64 -14.41 6.41 -0.68
CA ASN A 64 -13.32 6.22 -1.65
C ASN A 64 -13.26 7.37 -2.67
N ALA A 65 -14.39 7.99 -3.02
CA ALA A 65 -14.41 9.13 -3.92
C ALA A 65 -13.75 10.36 -3.30
N ASP A 66 -14.03 10.66 -2.02
CA ASP A 66 -13.37 11.76 -1.29
C ASP A 66 -11.87 11.51 -1.12
N ALA A 67 -11.45 10.24 -1.01
CA ALA A 67 -10.05 9.85 -0.95
C ALA A 67 -9.26 10.32 -2.19
N CYS A 68 -9.89 10.42 -3.34
CA CYS A 68 -9.25 10.89 -4.57
C CYS A 68 -8.94 12.40 -4.60
N ASN A 69 -9.35 13.17 -3.59
CA ASN A 69 -8.89 14.56 -3.41
C ASN A 69 -7.43 14.65 -2.92
N ALA A 70 -6.79 13.53 -2.57
CA ALA A 70 -5.39 13.49 -2.19
C ALA A 70 -4.45 13.61 -3.40
N ASP A 71 -3.17 13.94 -3.14
CA ASP A 71 -2.12 14.02 -4.16
C ASP A 71 -1.59 12.63 -4.51
N ILE A 72 -1.48 11.76 -3.49
CA ILE A 72 -1.02 10.38 -3.58
C ILE A 72 -2.16 9.46 -3.13
N ILE A 73 -2.49 8.46 -3.95
CA ILE A 73 -3.55 7.50 -3.69
C ILE A 73 -2.96 6.10 -3.59
N ILE A 74 -3.09 5.46 -2.45
CA ILE A 74 -2.64 4.07 -2.24
C ILE A 74 -3.83 3.13 -2.43
N LEU A 75 -3.69 2.15 -3.32
CA LEU A 75 -4.70 1.13 -3.58
C LEU A 75 -4.44 -0.09 -2.68
N SER A 76 -5.30 -0.26 -1.66
CA SER A 76 -5.24 -1.35 -0.67
C SER A 76 -6.50 -2.22 -0.70
N VAL A 77 -6.97 -2.56 -1.89
CA VAL A 77 -8.12 -3.43 -2.12
C VAL A 77 -7.67 -4.75 -2.77
N PRO A 78 -8.39 -5.86 -2.59
CA PRO A 78 -8.09 -7.10 -3.33
C PRO A 78 -8.10 -6.89 -4.85
N PHE A 79 -7.24 -7.61 -5.58
CA PHE A 79 -7.09 -7.43 -7.02
C PHE A 79 -8.41 -7.64 -7.78
N ASP A 80 -9.20 -8.65 -7.40
CA ASP A 80 -10.52 -8.96 -7.97
C ASP A 80 -11.59 -7.86 -7.75
N LYS A 81 -11.31 -6.87 -6.91
CA LYS A 81 -12.19 -5.72 -6.62
C LYS A 81 -11.68 -4.41 -7.20
N ILE A 82 -10.47 -4.39 -7.77
CA ILE A 82 -9.86 -3.12 -8.17
C ILE A 82 -10.62 -2.45 -9.30
N GLU A 83 -10.99 -3.18 -10.34
CA GLU A 83 -11.73 -2.65 -11.49
C GLU A 83 -13.06 -2.04 -11.06
N SER A 84 -13.87 -2.78 -10.31
CA SER A 84 -15.16 -2.27 -9.80
C SER A 84 -14.98 -1.08 -8.86
N THR A 85 -13.88 -1.01 -8.12
CA THR A 85 -13.56 0.13 -7.24
C THR A 85 -13.25 1.37 -8.07
N ILE A 86 -12.38 1.27 -9.08
CA ILE A 86 -12.04 2.37 -9.98
C ILE A 86 -13.29 2.87 -10.72
N GLN A 87 -14.10 1.95 -11.26
CA GLN A 87 -15.36 2.28 -11.94
C GLN A 87 -16.35 3.01 -11.03
N SER A 88 -16.49 2.57 -9.78
CA SER A 88 -17.42 3.19 -8.82
C SER A 88 -17.00 4.61 -8.41
N ILE A 89 -15.71 4.92 -8.44
CA ILE A 89 -15.15 6.24 -8.15
C ILE A 89 -15.26 7.15 -9.39
N GLY A 90 -15.00 6.59 -10.57
CA GLY A 90 -14.93 7.30 -11.84
C GLY A 90 -13.50 7.71 -12.22
N LEU A 91 -13.17 7.53 -13.51
CA LEU A 91 -11.80 7.72 -14.02
C LEU A 91 -11.24 9.14 -13.82
N ALA A 92 -12.10 10.15 -13.96
CA ALA A 92 -11.69 11.56 -13.82
C ALA A 92 -11.06 11.86 -12.43
N ALA A 93 -11.45 11.12 -11.39
CA ALA A 93 -10.91 11.30 -10.05
C ALA A 93 -9.42 10.92 -9.91
N PHE A 94 -8.90 10.14 -10.85
CA PHE A 94 -7.51 9.69 -10.87
C PHE A 94 -6.61 10.52 -11.80
N GLU A 95 -7.15 11.51 -12.52
CA GLU A 95 -6.36 12.36 -13.41
C GLU A 95 -5.27 13.12 -12.67
N ASN A 96 -4.05 13.07 -13.22
CA ASN A 96 -2.85 13.72 -12.69
C ASN A 96 -2.46 13.29 -11.26
N LYS A 97 -2.96 12.14 -10.77
CA LYS A 97 -2.64 11.61 -9.45
C LYS A 97 -1.43 10.68 -9.49
N ILE A 98 -0.70 10.64 -8.37
CA ILE A 98 0.28 9.58 -8.11
C ILE A 98 -0.48 8.43 -7.45
N ILE A 99 -0.45 7.26 -8.10
CA ILE A 99 -1.14 6.06 -7.63
C ILE A 99 -0.09 5.05 -7.16
N ILE A 100 -0.28 4.47 -5.99
CA ILE A 100 0.58 3.39 -5.48
C ILE A 100 -0.24 2.11 -5.39
N SER A 101 0.19 1.06 -6.08
CA SER A 101 -0.34 -0.29 -5.90
C SER A 101 0.53 -1.06 -4.91
N LEU A 102 -0.07 -1.51 -3.82
CA LEU A 102 0.55 -2.47 -2.89
C LEU A 102 -0.06 -3.88 -3.05
N ILE A 103 -0.77 -4.11 -4.16
CA ILE A 103 -1.56 -5.30 -4.41
C ILE A 103 -0.65 -6.44 -4.85
N ASN A 104 -0.80 -7.61 -4.21
CA ASN A 104 -0.08 -8.84 -4.52
C ASN A 104 -1.08 -9.95 -4.81
N PRO A 105 -1.48 -10.18 -6.07
CA PRO A 105 -2.34 -11.30 -6.40
C PRO A 105 -1.62 -12.62 -6.10
N MET A 106 -2.27 -13.50 -5.33
CA MET A 106 -1.67 -14.77 -4.95
C MET A 106 -2.70 -15.88 -4.78
N GLN A 107 -2.32 -17.08 -5.19
CA GLN A 107 -3.05 -18.32 -4.95
C GLN A 107 -2.53 -18.96 -3.67
N ARG A 108 -3.45 -19.39 -2.81
CA ARG A 108 -3.14 -20.03 -1.54
C ARG A 108 -3.36 -21.55 -1.61
N PHE A 109 -2.35 -22.30 -1.20
CA PHE A 109 -2.38 -23.76 -1.07
C PHE A 109 -2.19 -24.19 0.39
N PRO A 110 -3.24 -24.08 1.22
CA PRO A 110 -3.09 -24.25 2.68
C PRO A 110 -2.69 -25.66 3.10
N LYS A 111 -3.11 -26.70 2.38
CA LYS A 111 -2.72 -28.09 2.65
C LYS A 111 -1.22 -28.32 2.47
N ASP A 112 -0.64 -27.69 1.44
CA ASP A 112 0.77 -27.85 1.05
C ASP A 112 1.66 -26.75 1.66
N LYS A 113 1.07 -25.82 2.41
CA LYS A 113 1.73 -24.72 3.11
C LYS A 113 2.60 -23.86 2.19
N TYR A 114 2.05 -23.43 1.04
CA TYR A 114 2.72 -22.47 0.16
C TYR A 114 1.73 -21.53 -0.54
N PHE A 115 2.29 -20.46 -1.10
CA PHE A 115 1.60 -19.49 -1.92
C PHE A 115 2.34 -19.33 -3.25
N LEU A 116 1.60 -19.13 -4.33
CA LEU A 116 2.14 -18.80 -5.64
C LEU A 116 1.63 -17.42 -6.07
N PRO A 117 2.43 -16.66 -6.85
CA PRO A 117 1.92 -15.48 -7.52
C PRO A 117 0.75 -15.85 -8.44
N ASP A 118 -0.38 -15.15 -8.32
CA ASP A 118 -1.51 -15.26 -9.23
C ASP A 118 -1.43 -14.13 -10.26
N ARG A 119 -0.65 -14.37 -11.32
CA ARG A 119 -0.33 -13.34 -12.29
C ARG A 119 -1.52 -13.08 -13.22
N PRO A 120 -2.05 -11.84 -13.27
CA PRO A 120 -3.01 -11.43 -14.29
C PRO A 120 -2.44 -11.61 -15.71
N ALA A 121 -3.31 -11.63 -16.71
CA ALA A 121 -2.89 -11.78 -18.12
C ALA A 121 -1.87 -10.74 -18.58
N LYS A 122 -1.83 -9.57 -17.95
CA LYS A 122 -0.84 -8.49 -18.19
C LYS A 122 0.50 -8.73 -17.48
N GLY A 123 0.66 -9.80 -16.74
CA GLY A 123 1.91 -10.20 -16.07
C GLY A 123 2.01 -9.74 -14.62
N SER A 124 1.35 -8.64 -14.21
CA SER A 124 1.29 -8.16 -12.82
C SER A 124 -0.02 -7.41 -12.56
N ALA A 125 -0.37 -7.21 -11.28
CA ALA A 125 -1.48 -6.36 -10.89
C ALA A 125 -1.26 -4.91 -11.36
N ALA A 126 -0.06 -4.37 -11.17
CA ALA A 126 0.24 -3.00 -11.57
C ALA A 126 0.11 -2.79 -13.09
N LEU A 127 0.59 -3.73 -13.92
CA LEU A 127 0.43 -3.66 -15.37
C LEU A 127 -1.04 -3.78 -15.81
N ALA A 128 -1.86 -4.51 -15.08
CA ALA A 128 -3.30 -4.53 -15.34
C ALA A 128 -3.98 -3.23 -14.89
N ILE A 129 -3.60 -2.69 -13.72
CA ILE A 129 -4.20 -1.47 -13.15
C ILE A 129 -3.88 -0.24 -14.01
N VAL A 130 -2.66 -0.11 -14.56
CA VAL A 130 -2.28 1.05 -15.36
C VAL A 130 -3.17 1.22 -16.61
N GLU A 131 -3.67 0.12 -17.19
CA GLU A 131 -4.60 0.15 -18.32
C GLU A 131 -6.03 0.58 -17.93
N MET A 132 -6.37 0.48 -16.64
CA MET A 132 -7.66 0.90 -16.11
C MET A 132 -7.68 2.37 -15.71
N LEU A 133 -6.52 3.04 -15.68
CA LEU A 133 -6.38 4.42 -15.22
C LEU A 133 -6.29 5.41 -16.39
N PRO A 134 -6.60 6.69 -16.18
CA PRO A 134 -6.36 7.71 -17.20
C PRO A 134 -4.85 7.85 -17.49
N ALA A 135 -4.50 8.18 -18.74
CA ALA A 135 -3.09 8.29 -19.17
C ALA A 135 -2.27 9.33 -18.39
N SER A 136 -2.93 10.29 -17.74
CA SER A 136 -2.29 11.30 -16.89
C SER A 136 -1.97 10.78 -15.47
N ALA A 137 -2.51 9.64 -15.05
CA ALA A 137 -2.21 9.02 -13.77
C ALA A 137 -0.82 8.37 -13.81
N LYS A 138 -0.06 8.52 -12.73
CA LYS A 138 1.31 7.98 -12.60
C LYS A 138 1.31 6.82 -11.63
N LEU A 139 1.37 5.58 -12.14
CA LEU A 139 1.31 4.37 -11.32
C LEU A 139 2.70 3.91 -10.89
N MET A 140 2.83 3.65 -9.58
CA MET A 140 3.99 3.07 -8.93
C MET A 140 3.59 1.80 -8.18
N THR A 141 4.55 0.91 -7.91
CA THR A 141 4.40 -0.11 -6.86
C THR A 141 5.29 0.25 -5.68
N ALA A 142 4.77 0.07 -4.47
CA ALA A 142 5.53 0.19 -3.23
C ALA A 142 4.80 -0.54 -2.09
N PHE A 143 5.51 -0.83 -1.00
CA PHE A 143 4.99 -1.48 0.22
C PHE A 143 4.52 -2.93 0.05
N ASN A 144 4.72 -3.54 -1.11
CA ASN A 144 4.23 -4.86 -1.45
C ASN A 144 4.74 -5.98 -0.52
N ASN A 145 5.96 -5.86 -0.01
CA ASN A 145 6.69 -6.91 0.70
C ASN A 145 6.76 -6.74 2.22
N VAL A 146 6.08 -5.73 2.79
CA VAL A 146 6.04 -5.54 4.24
C VAL A 146 4.97 -6.46 4.84
N ALA A 147 5.33 -7.22 5.87
CA ALA A 147 4.43 -8.16 6.52
C ALA A 147 3.21 -7.46 7.13
N SER A 148 2.00 -8.00 6.88
CA SER A 148 0.75 -7.36 7.30
C SER A 148 0.63 -7.18 8.82
N GLY A 149 1.20 -8.10 9.62
CA GLY A 149 1.23 -8.00 11.09
C GLY A 149 2.03 -6.80 11.57
N LYS A 150 3.16 -6.53 10.92
CA LYS A 150 4.08 -5.46 11.31
C LYS A 150 3.52 -4.05 11.17
N TRP A 151 2.57 -3.84 10.27
CA TRP A 151 1.97 -2.52 10.11
C TRP A 151 1.27 -2.01 11.37
N MET A 152 0.60 -2.89 12.12
CA MET A 152 -0.17 -2.53 13.32
C MET A 152 0.68 -2.47 14.60
N GLU A 153 1.82 -3.16 14.63
CA GLU A 153 2.70 -3.26 15.80
C GLU A 153 3.66 -2.07 15.87
N LEU A 154 3.15 -0.91 16.31
CA LEU A 154 3.88 0.36 16.27
C LEU A 154 5.15 0.41 17.12
N ASP A 155 5.28 -0.47 18.11
CA ASP A 155 6.45 -0.59 18.98
C ASP A 155 7.56 -1.45 18.37
N GLU A 156 7.29 -2.08 17.21
CA GLU A 156 8.25 -2.89 16.50
C GLU A 156 8.86 -2.16 15.30
N VAL A 157 10.13 -2.45 15.08
CA VAL A 157 10.94 -1.92 13.97
C VAL A 157 10.47 -2.49 12.64
N LEU A 158 10.32 -1.64 11.62
CA LEU A 158 10.08 -2.04 10.24
C LEU A 158 11.42 -2.14 9.48
N ASP A 159 12.16 -3.21 9.69
CA ASP A 159 13.42 -3.46 8.98
C ASP A 159 13.16 -4.12 7.61
N TYR A 160 12.65 -3.33 6.68
CA TYR A 160 12.35 -3.79 5.32
C TYR A 160 12.90 -2.83 4.26
N THR A 161 13.37 -3.41 3.15
CA THR A 161 13.59 -2.65 1.93
C THR A 161 12.30 -2.65 1.10
N VAL A 162 11.82 -1.48 0.73
CA VAL A 162 10.69 -1.28 -0.17
C VAL A 162 11.22 -0.97 -1.56
N CYS A 163 11.02 -1.89 -2.49
CA CYS A 163 11.33 -1.68 -3.90
C CYS A 163 10.23 -0.83 -4.54
N VAL A 164 10.61 0.29 -5.16
CA VAL A 164 9.69 1.19 -5.85
C VAL A 164 9.93 1.11 -7.34
N CYS A 165 8.94 0.70 -8.13
CA CYS A 165 9.02 0.74 -9.58
C CYS A 165 7.87 1.56 -10.18
N GLY A 166 8.10 2.09 -11.39
CA GLY A 166 7.13 2.92 -12.09
C GLY A 166 7.76 3.64 -13.27
N THR A 167 6.94 4.29 -14.10
CA THR A 167 7.40 4.90 -15.37
C THR A 167 7.76 6.37 -15.28
N ASP A 168 7.30 7.07 -14.25
CA ASP A 168 7.54 8.51 -14.07
C ASP A 168 8.59 8.73 -12.97
N ALA A 169 9.72 9.33 -13.34
CA ALA A 169 10.87 9.49 -12.44
C ALA A 169 10.59 10.46 -11.29
N ASP A 170 9.83 11.54 -11.53
CA ASP A 170 9.52 12.52 -10.48
C ASP A 170 8.50 11.95 -9.48
N ALA A 171 7.47 11.28 -9.97
CA ALA A 171 6.50 10.59 -9.11
C ALA A 171 7.17 9.47 -8.30
N LYS A 172 8.10 8.71 -8.90
CA LYS A 172 8.86 7.68 -8.19
C LYS A 172 9.66 8.26 -7.04
N LYS A 173 10.32 9.39 -7.24
CA LYS A 173 11.07 10.10 -6.19
C LYS A 173 10.14 10.51 -5.04
N ILE A 174 8.95 11.05 -5.35
CA ILE A 174 7.95 11.41 -4.33
C ILE A 174 7.50 10.17 -3.54
N VAL A 175 7.29 9.02 -4.21
CA VAL A 175 6.92 7.77 -3.55
C VAL A 175 8.06 7.23 -2.69
N MET A 176 9.31 7.31 -3.13
CA MET A 176 10.48 6.95 -2.32
C MET A 176 10.61 7.84 -1.08
N ASP A 177 10.34 9.14 -1.21
CA ASP A 177 10.29 10.07 -0.08
C ASP A 177 9.16 9.73 0.91
N LEU A 178 8.00 9.27 0.41
CA LEU A 178 6.91 8.77 1.25
C LEU A 178 7.32 7.50 2.00
N VAL A 179 7.93 6.52 1.32
CA VAL A 179 8.44 5.30 1.95
C VAL A 179 9.44 5.66 3.06
N SER A 180 10.41 6.52 2.76
CA SER A 180 11.43 6.94 3.72
C SER A 180 10.91 7.79 4.88
N SER A 181 9.67 8.31 4.78
CA SER A 181 9.01 9.00 5.89
C SER A 181 8.42 8.03 6.92
N VAL A 182 8.24 6.77 6.55
CA VAL A 182 7.89 5.68 7.48
C VAL A 182 9.19 5.18 8.09
N SER A 183 9.34 5.37 9.40
CA SER A 183 10.57 5.04 10.13
C SER A 183 11.07 3.64 9.78
N GLU A 184 12.38 3.56 9.50
CA GLU A 184 13.15 2.33 9.27
C GLU A 184 12.85 1.57 7.97
N LEU A 185 11.95 2.08 7.11
CA LEU A 185 11.84 1.58 5.75
C LEU A 185 12.93 2.20 4.86
N VAL A 186 13.58 1.35 4.07
CA VAL A 186 14.55 1.77 3.07
C VAL A 186 13.92 1.71 1.69
N ALA A 187 13.83 2.84 0.99
CA ALA A 187 13.32 2.89 -0.37
C ALA A 187 14.43 2.66 -1.39
N LEU A 188 14.26 1.72 -2.31
CA LEU A 188 15.16 1.52 -3.45
C LEU A 188 14.41 1.63 -4.77
N ASP A 189 14.99 2.36 -5.73
CA ASP A 189 14.47 2.42 -7.09
C ASP A 189 14.69 1.08 -7.80
N ALA A 190 13.60 0.40 -8.11
CA ALA A 190 13.61 -0.88 -8.82
C ALA A 190 13.36 -0.73 -10.33
N GLY A 191 13.38 0.49 -10.86
CA GLY A 191 13.28 0.72 -12.30
C GLY A 191 11.85 0.87 -12.84
N PRO A 192 11.56 0.37 -14.05
CA PRO A 192 10.29 0.57 -14.73
C PRO A 192 9.17 -0.31 -14.16
N LEU A 193 7.90 0.04 -14.50
CA LEU A 193 6.71 -0.64 -13.97
C LEU A 193 6.66 -2.14 -14.31
N GLU A 194 7.32 -2.58 -15.37
CA GLU A 194 7.45 -3.97 -15.79
C GLU A 194 8.07 -4.88 -14.71
N LEU A 195 8.89 -4.30 -13.82
CA LEU A 195 9.45 -5.04 -12.67
C LEU A 195 8.45 -5.30 -11.55
N SER A 196 7.25 -4.72 -11.62
CA SER A 196 6.18 -5.00 -10.65
C SER A 196 5.86 -6.50 -10.52
N ALA A 197 5.94 -7.26 -11.61
CA ALA A 197 5.72 -8.72 -11.58
C ALA A 197 6.70 -9.48 -10.66
N VAL A 198 7.92 -8.99 -10.54
CA VAL A 198 8.95 -9.56 -9.65
C VAL A 198 8.68 -9.12 -8.21
N ILE A 199 8.39 -7.84 -8.00
CA ILE A 199 8.11 -7.26 -6.67
C ILE A 199 6.87 -7.90 -6.05
N GLU A 200 5.77 -8.01 -6.79
CA GLU A 200 4.54 -8.68 -6.35
C GLU A 200 4.77 -10.16 -6.01
N GLY A 201 5.73 -10.82 -6.69
CA GLY A 201 6.12 -12.20 -6.45
C GLY A 201 6.94 -12.43 -5.16
N ILE A 202 7.50 -11.39 -4.56
CA ILE A 202 8.25 -11.52 -3.29
C ILE A 202 7.31 -11.92 -2.15
N THR A 203 6.13 -11.33 -2.07
CA THR A 203 5.18 -11.57 -0.97
C THR A 203 4.74 -13.03 -0.83
N PRO A 204 4.27 -13.73 -1.87
CA PRO A 204 3.95 -15.15 -1.75
C PRO A 204 5.17 -16.01 -1.38
N LEU A 205 6.39 -15.64 -1.80
CA LEU A 205 7.61 -16.32 -1.39
C LEU A 205 7.89 -16.15 0.10
N VAL A 206 7.87 -14.93 0.63
CA VAL A 206 8.17 -14.68 2.06
C VAL A 206 7.11 -15.30 2.97
N ILE A 207 5.83 -15.26 2.59
CA ILE A 207 4.76 -15.95 3.32
C ILE A 207 4.99 -17.47 3.34
N THR A 208 5.37 -18.06 2.19
CA THR A 208 5.69 -19.48 2.09
C THR A 208 6.86 -19.86 2.99
N LEU A 209 7.93 -19.07 2.99
CA LEU A 209 9.09 -19.29 3.86
C LEU A 209 8.69 -19.22 5.33
N ALA A 210 7.89 -18.23 5.72
CA ALA A 210 7.41 -18.07 7.10
C ALA A 210 6.64 -19.31 7.57
N ILE A 211 5.62 -19.74 6.79
CA ILE A 211 4.75 -20.86 7.17
C ILE A 211 5.51 -22.19 7.22
N ARG A 212 6.40 -22.44 6.26
CA ARG A 212 7.13 -23.73 6.18
C ARG A 212 8.21 -23.87 7.25
N ASN A 213 8.74 -22.76 7.73
CA ASN A 213 9.85 -22.75 8.70
C ASN A 213 9.44 -22.27 10.09
N GLY A 214 8.15 -22.01 10.33
CA GLY A 214 7.65 -21.53 11.64
C GLY A 214 8.16 -20.14 11.99
N LEU A 215 8.48 -19.31 10.99
CA LEU A 215 8.92 -17.93 11.16
C LEU A 215 7.72 -16.98 11.20
N LYS A 216 7.89 -15.85 11.85
CA LYS A 216 6.89 -14.76 11.86
C LYS A 216 7.45 -13.56 11.10
N ASP A 217 6.56 -12.85 10.42
CA ASP A 217 6.83 -11.52 9.83
C ASP A 217 8.12 -11.44 9.01
N VAL A 218 8.34 -12.46 8.18
CA VAL A 218 9.49 -12.54 7.28
C VAL A 218 9.44 -11.37 6.28
N GLY A 219 10.57 -10.70 6.12
CA GLY A 219 10.72 -9.60 5.20
C GLY A 219 11.95 -9.76 4.33
N VAL A 220 12.14 -8.79 3.42
CA VAL A 220 13.33 -8.70 2.58
C VAL A 220 14.04 -7.39 2.90
N TYR A 221 15.34 -7.51 3.14
CA TYR A 221 16.24 -6.39 3.33
C TYR A 221 17.43 -6.55 2.38
N PHE A 222 17.58 -5.60 1.45
CA PHE A 222 18.71 -5.56 0.53
C PHE A 222 19.81 -4.69 1.15
N LYS A 223 20.97 -5.31 1.40
CA LYS A 223 22.17 -4.66 1.95
C LYS A 223 23.21 -4.45 0.87
#